data_7366de1430c1af81740ed1a242119b2c
#
_entry.id   7366de1430c1af81740ed1a242119b2c
#
_cell.length_a   1.000
_cell.length_b   1.000
_cell.length_c   1.000
_cell.angle_alpha   90.00
_cell.angle_beta   90.00
_cell.angle_gamma   90.00
#
_symmetry.space_group_name_H-M   'P 1'
#
loop_
_entity.id
_entity.type
_entity.pdbx_description
1 polymer ?
#
loop_
_entity_poly.entity_id
_entity_poly.type
_entity_poly.pdbx_seq_one_letter_code
_entity_poly.pdbx_strand_id
1 'polypeptide(L)'
;MSVSIKLKGVEETQVKLKKLADLTAVKQALKANTDDLQENAIRRMPSTYVKGYSTSHTAKNTNSYITDNGLTGKVALETNYSFYVEFGTRYMEAEPVLKPAINEIYPQFISDIKKAVGGH
;
A
#
# COMPACT_ATOMS: atom_id res chain seq x y z
N MET A 1 -18.19 -2.00 -0.72
CA MET A 1 -17.26 -0.89 -1.03
C MET A 1 -15.84 -1.30 -0.72
N SER A 2 -14.94 -0.99 -1.61
CA SER A 2 -13.53 -1.28 -1.39
C SER A 2 -12.81 -0.11 -0.73
N VAL A 3 -11.67 -0.37 -0.13
CA VAL A 3 -10.78 0.65 0.42
C VAL A 3 -9.38 0.36 -0.09
N SER A 4 -8.63 1.40 -0.40
CA SER A 4 -7.30 1.24 -0.94
C SER A 4 -6.34 2.29 -0.42
N ILE A 5 -5.03 2.00 -0.55
CA ILE A 5 -3.98 2.93 -0.23
C ILE A 5 -2.94 2.88 -1.34
N LYS A 6 -2.31 4.03 -1.62
CA LYS A 6 -1.39 4.16 -2.74
C LYS A 6 -0.01 4.62 -2.31
N LEU A 7 1.00 4.10 -3.00
CA LEU A 7 2.37 4.59 -2.93
C LEU A 7 2.71 5.22 -4.28
N LYS A 8 3.09 6.49 -4.27
CA LYS A 8 3.53 7.17 -5.48
C LYS A 8 5.04 7.23 -5.52
N GLY A 9 5.64 6.72 -6.60
CA GLY A 9 7.07 6.60 -6.71
C GLY A 9 7.81 7.92 -6.72
N VAL A 10 7.43 8.82 -7.62
CA VAL A 10 8.00 10.17 -7.69
C VAL A 10 6.94 11.14 -8.17
N GLU A 11 7.10 12.40 -7.80
CA GLU A 11 6.25 13.44 -8.34
C GLU A 11 6.72 13.80 -9.75
N GLU A 12 5.80 14.31 -10.56
CA GLU A 12 6.05 14.61 -11.94
C GLU A 12 7.25 15.53 -12.13
N THR A 13 7.40 16.54 -11.29
CA THR A 13 8.52 17.46 -11.35
C THR A 13 9.85 16.76 -11.08
N GLN A 14 9.88 15.82 -10.16
CA GLN A 14 11.08 15.05 -9.86
C GLN A 14 11.49 14.17 -11.03
N VAL A 15 10.52 13.58 -11.74
CA VAL A 15 10.79 12.78 -12.92
C VAL A 15 11.52 13.61 -13.98
N LYS A 16 11.05 14.84 -14.21
CA LYS A 16 11.67 15.74 -15.19
C LYS A 16 13.10 16.10 -14.83
N LEU A 17 13.39 16.26 -13.55
CA LEU A 17 14.71 16.67 -13.07
C LEU A 17 15.72 15.53 -13.01
N LYS A 18 15.28 14.31 -12.85
CA LYS A 18 16.16 13.16 -12.59
C LYS A 18 16.48 12.30 -13.80
N LYS A 19 15.98 12.63 -14.96
CA LYS A 19 16.12 11.87 -16.20
C LYS A 19 15.44 10.51 -16.14
N LEU A 20 14.95 10.08 -17.29
CA LEU A 20 14.16 8.85 -17.41
C LEU A 20 14.96 7.58 -17.14
N ALA A 21 16.29 7.64 -17.23
CA ALA A 21 17.14 6.47 -17.00
C ALA A 21 16.96 5.85 -15.61
N ASP A 22 16.61 6.67 -14.62
CA ASP A 22 16.46 6.21 -13.25
C ASP A 22 15.12 5.54 -12.97
N LEU A 23 14.17 5.62 -13.90
CA LEU A 23 12.82 5.15 -13.66
C LEU A 23 12.74 3.62 -13.49
N THR A 24 13.63 2.87 -14.12
CA THR A 24 13.62 1.40 -13.94
C THR A 24 13.84 1.02 -12.49
N ALA A 25 14.81 1.65 -11.82
CA ALA A 25 15.08 1.39 -10.42
C ALA A 25 13.91 1.86 -9.55
N VAL A 26 13.31 3.01 -9.87
CA VAL A 26 12.13 3.51 -9.15
C VAL A 26 10.97 2.52 -9.26
N LYS A 27 10.71 2.00 -10.47
CA LYS A 27 9.62 1.05 -10.69
C LYS A 27 9.85 -0.24 -9.92
N GLN A 28 11.09 -0.73 -9.87
CA GLN A 28 11.44 -1.94 -9.10
C GLN A 28 11.24 -1.72 -7.60
N ALA A 29 11.70 -0.58 -7.07
CA ALA A 29 11.53 -0.24 -5.67
C ALA A 29 10.05 -0.11 -5.32
N LEU A 30 9.28 0.52 -6.19
CA LEU A 30 7.85 0.69 -5.99
C LEU A 30 7.13 -0.65 -5.94
N LYS A 31 7.42 -1.54 -6.89
CA LYS A 31 6.79 -2.85 -6.92
C LYS A 31 7.12 -3.65 -5.66
N ALA A 32 8.39 -3.65 -5.25
CA ALA A 32 8.81 -4.38 -4.05
C ALA A 32 8.10 -3.84 -2.80
N ASN A 33 8.01 -2.52 -2.66
CA ASN A 33 7.33 -1.91 -1.51
C ASN A 33 5.83 -2.10 -1.55
N THR A 34 5.22 -2.13 -2.74
CA THR A 34 3.79 -2.40 -2.88
C THR A 34 3.48 -3.84 -2.46
N ASP A 35 4.32 -4.80 -2.86
CA ASP A 35 4.16 -6.20 -2.46
C ASP A 35 4.34 -6.35 -0.94
N ASP A 36 5.32 -5.64 -0.36
CA ASP A 36 5.53 -5.64 1.10
C ASP A 36 4.35 -5.03 1.83
N LEU A 37 3.77 -3.97 1.28
CA LEU A 37 2.58 -3.33 1.86
C LEU A 37 1.40 -4.30 1.87
N GLN A 38 1.15 -4.99 0.76
CA GLN A 38 0.09 -5.99 0.68
C GLN A 38 0.30 -7.09 1.71
N GLU A 39 1.50 -7.64 1.77
CA GLU A 39 1.83 -8.70 2.71
C GLU A 39 1.69 -8.24 4.16
N ASN A 40 2.14 -7.02 4.45
CA ASN A 40 2.03 -6.45 5.79
C ASN A 40 0.56 -6.31 6.21
N ALA A 41 -0.29 -5.80 5.31
CA ALA A 41 -1.71 -5.67 5.59
C ALA A 41 -2.36 -7.02 5.86
N ILE A 42 -2.07 -8.03 5.04
CA ILE A 42 -2.62 -9.37 5.21
C ILE A 42 -2.15 -9.99 6.52
N ARG A 43 -0.88 -9.83 6.85
CA ARG A 43 -0.30 -10.39 8.07
C ARG A 43 -0.91 -9.80 9.34
N ARG A 44 -1.40 -8.56 9.28
CA ARG A 44 -2.03 -7.90 10.43
C ARG A 44 -3.46 -8.37 10.70
N MET A 45 -4.11 -8.96 9.69
CA MET A 45 -5.54 -9.29 9.80
C MET A 45 -5.90 -10.23 10.95
N PRO A 46 -5.17 -11.33 11.20
CA PRO A 46 -5.56 -12.24 12.28
C PRO A 46 -5.57 -11.60 13.67
N SER A 47 -4.67 -10.65 13.93
CA SER A 47 -4.61 -9.99 15.23
C SER A 47 -5.49 -8.75 15.30
N THR A 48 -5.80 -8.13 14.15
CA THR A 48 -6.60 -6.90 14.09
C THR A 48 -8.09 -7.18 14.01
N TYR A 49 -8.48 -8.19 13.23
CA TYR A 49 -9.89 -8.52 13.03
C TYR A 49 -10.39 -9.43 14.15
N VAL A 50 -10.83 -8.83 15.24
CA VAL A 50 -11.26 -9.56 16.43
C VAL A 50 -12.77 -9.58 16.63
N LYS A 51 -13.53 -8.90 15.77
CA LYS A 51 -14.99 -8.76 15.88
C LYS A 51 -15.78 -9.72 14.99
N GLY A 52 -15.16 -10.81 14.54
CA GLY A 52 -15.85 -11.85 13.80
C GLY A 52 -15.82 -11.72 12.28
N TYR A 53 -15.05 -10.79 11.75
CA TYR A 53 -14.91 -10.67 10.30
C TYR A 53 -14.06 -11.80 9.73
N SER A 54 -14.35 -12.19 8.50
CA SER A 54 -13.63 -13.26 7.85
C SER A 54 -12.23 -12.78 7.41
N THR A 55 -11.21 -13.15 8.19
CA THR A 55 -9.82 -12.86 7.87
C THR A 55 -9.41 -13.51 6.55
N SER A 56 -9.79 -14.76 6.35
CA SER A 56 -9.46 -15.50 5.13
C SER A 56 -10.09 -14.86 3.89
N HIS A 57 -11.36 -14.48 3.97
CA HIS A 57 -12.05 -13.85 2.85
C HIS A 57 -11.43 -12.50 2.50
N THR A 58 -11.14 -11.68 3.51
CA THR A 58 -10.53 -10.36 3.28
C THR A 58 -9.11 -10.52 2.73
N ALA A 59 -8.33 -11.46 3.25
CA ALA A 59 -6.97 -11.70 2.74
C ALA A 59 -6.99 -12.10 1.26
N LYS A 60 -7.92 -12.97 0.85
CA LYS A 60 -8.05 -13.38 -0.54
C LYS A 60 -8.47 -12.25 -1.47
N ASN A 61 -9.13 -11.22 -0.93
CA ASN A 61 -9.60 -10.07 -1.69
C ASN A 61 -8.76 -8.83 -1.44
N THR A 62 -7.55 -9.01 -0.91
CA THR A 62 -6.56 -7.94 -0.77
C THR A 62 -5.63 -8.01 -1.96
N ASN A 63 -5.76 -7.06 -2.87
CA ASN A 63 -5.06 -7.08 -4.15
C ASN A 63 -4.13 -5.88 -4.28
N SER A 64 -3.07 -6.07 -5.04
CA SER A 64 -2.14 -4.99 -5.37
C SER A 64 -2.20 -4.68 -6.85
N TYR A 65 -2.01 -3.42 -7.19
CA TYR A 65 -2.04 -2.94 -8.57
C TYR A 65 -0.90 -1.97 -8.78
N ILE A 66 -0.30 -2.03 -9.96
CA ILE A 66 0.72 -1.07 -10.38
C ILE A 66 0.13 -0.25 -11.52
N THR A 67 0.12 1.07 -11.35
CA THR A 67 -0.48 2.00 -12.30
C THR A 67 0.48 3.13 -12.62
N ASP A 68 0.06 4.08 -13.45
CA ASP A 68 0.86 5.24 -13.85
C ASP A 68 2.22 4.82 -14.43
N ASN A 69 2.20 3.85 -15.35
CA ASN A 69 3.40 3.33 -16.00
C ASN A 69 4.44 2.79 -15.01
N GLY A 70 3.97 2.21 -13.91
CA GLY A 70 4.85 1.63 -12.90
C GLY A 70 5.26 2.58 -11.80
N LEU A 71 4.70 3.79 -11.76
CA LEU A 71 5.09 4.81 -10.79
C LEU A 71 4.11 4.96 -9.62
N THR A 72 3.03 4.20 -9.61
CA THR A 72 2.08 4.18 -8.49
C THR A 72 1.73 2.74 -8.14
N GLY A 73 1.85 2.41 -6.86
CA GLY A 73 1.41 1.12 -6.33
C GLY A 73 0.17 1.31 -5.48
N LYS A 74 -0.80 0.42 -5.62
CA LYS A 74 -2.03 0.46 -4.87
C LYS A 74 -2.31 -0.90 -4.23
N VAL A 75 -2.68 -0.89 -2.95
CA VAL A 75 -3.18 -2.07 -2.26
C VAL A 75 -4.62 -1.80 -1.88
N ALA A 76 -5.52 -2.70 -2.25
CA ALA A 76 -6.96 -2.54 -2.04
C ALA A 76 -7.54 -3.74 -1.30
N LEU A 77 -8.38 -3.45 -0.32
CA LEU A 77 -9.24 -4.44 0.34
C LEU A 77 -10.58 -4.41 -0.39
N GLU A 78 -10.87 -5.48 -1.12
CA GLU A 78 -11.99 -5.49 -2.06
C GLU A 78 -13.15 -6.36 -1.61
N THR A 79 -13.62 -6.15 -0.37
CA THR A 79 -14.82 -6.77 0.14
C THR A 79 -15.89 -5.71 0.38
N ASN A 80 -17.15 -6.14 0.47
CA ASN A 80 -18.26 -5.21 0.66
C ASN A 80 -18.19 -4.45 1.98
N TYR A 81 -17.54 -5.00 2.98
CA TYR A 81 -17.46 -4.43 4.33
C TYR A 81 -16.12 -3.77 4.65
N SER A 82 -15.15 -3.84 3.75
CA SER A 82 -13.77 -3.37 4.04
C SER A 82 -13.70 -1.90 4.45
N PHE A 83 -14.48 -1.04 3.80
CA PHE A 83 -14.50 0.38 4.14
C PHE A 83 -14.90 0.58 5.61
N TYR A 84 -15.95 -0.09 6.05
CA TYR A 84 -16.45 0.06 7.43
C TYR A 84 -15.49 -0.53 8.45
N VAL A 85 -14.81 -1.61 8.10
CA VAL A 85 -13.83 -2.23 8.99
C VAL A 85 -12.60 -1.33 9.14
N GLU A 86 -12.12 -0.75 8.06
CA GLU A 86 -10.92 0.09 8.10
C GLU A 86 -11.18 1.41 8.85
N PHE A 87 -12.33 2.03 8.64
CA PHE A 87 -12.62 3.35 9.17
C PHE A 87 -13.60 3.37 10.33
N GLY A 88 -14.30 2.26 10.56
CA GLY A 88 -15.32 2.18 11.60
C GLY A 88 -16.64 2.83 11.21
N THR A 89 -17.61 2.73 12.08
CA THR A 89 -18.91 3.39 11.95
C THR A 89 -19.27 3.97 13.31
N ARG A 90 -20.40 4.70 13.38
CA ARG A 90 -20.86 5.23 14.67
C ARG A 90 -21.25 4.13 15.66
N TYR A 91 -21.40 2.89 15.20
CA TYR A 91 -21.79 1.74 16.03
C TYR A 91 -20.68 0.76 16.28
N MET A 92 -19.51 0.94 15.63
CA MET A 92 -18.40 0.02 15.84
C MET A 92 -17.07 0.71 15.60
N GLU A 93 -16.07 0.30 16.36
CA GLU A 93 -14.72 0.84 16.23
C GLU A 93 -14.03 0.29 14.98
N ALA A 94 -13.15 1.10 14.41
CA ALA A 94 -12.32 0.68 13.28
C ALA A 94 -11.35 -0.45 13.68
N GLU A 95 -11.11 -1.35 12.73
CA GLU A 95 -10.06 -2.37 12.85
C GLU A 95 -9.14 -2.23 11.62
N PRO A 96 -8.30 -1.16 11.56
CA PRO A 96 -7.54 -0.86 10.37
C PRO A 96 -6.36 -1.79 10.18
N VAL A 97 -6.08 -2.15 8.92
CA VAL A 97 -4.86 -2.87 8.54
C VAL A 97 -4.04 -2.11 7.51
N LEU A 98 -4.67 -1.30 6.66
CA LEU A 98 -3.94 -0.53 5.63
C LEU A 98 -3.14 0.61 6.22
N LYS A 99 -3.75 1.40 7.11
CA LYS A 99 -3.05 2.54 7.69
C LYS A 99 -1.85 2.15 8.54
N PRO A 100 -1.95 1.18 9.46
CA PRO A 100 -0.76 0.71 10.17
C PRO A 100 0.28 0.11 9.24
N ALA A 101 -0.15 -0.61 8.20
CA ALA A 101 0.77 -1.21 7.24
C ALA A 101 1.56 -0.16 6.49
N ILE A 102 0.91 0.89 5.98
CA ILE A 102 1.62 1.95 5.26
C ILE A 102 2.54 2.73 6.19
N ASN A 103 2.14 2.95 7.44
CA ASN A 103 2.98 3.64 8.41
C ASN A 103 4.28 2.87 8.67
N GLU A 104 4.23 1.55 8.66
CA GLU A 104 5.41 0.72 8.83
C GLU A 104 6.29 0.70 7.58
N ILE A 105 5.69 0.62 6.40
CA ILE A 105 6.41 0.48 5.13
C ILE A 105 6.95 1.82 4.62
N TYR A 106 6.30 2.93 4.95
CA TYR A 106 6.61 4.23 4.35
C TYR A 106 8.06 4.68 4.51
N PRO A 107 8.71 4.56 5.68
CA PRO A 107 10.12 4.95 5.81
C PRO A 107 11.04 4.14 4.89
N GLN A 108 10.79 2.84 4.78
CA GLN A 108 11.54 1.96 3.86
C GLN A 108 11.30 2.39 2.41
N PHE A 109 10.05 2.67 2.07
CA PHE A 109 9.69 3.11 0.73
C PHE A 109 10.42 4.40 0.35
N ILE A 110 10.39 5.40 1.22
CA ILE A 110 11.07 6.68 0.96
C ILE A 110 12.58 6.47 0.81
N SER A 111 13.18 5.64 1.67
CA SER A 111 14.61 5.31 1.58
C SER A 111 14.94 4.65 0.24
N ASP A 112 14.13 3.68 -0.18
CA ASP A 112 14.36 2.95 -1.42
C ASP A 112 14.20 3.85 -2.64
N ILE A 113 13.21 4.78 -2.62
CA ILE A 113 13.01 5.72 -3.72
C ILE A 113 14.18 6.70 -3.81
N LYS A 114 14.69 7.18 -2.68
CA LYS A 114 15.86 8.07 -2.67
C LYS A 114 17.08 7.41 -3.28
N LYS A 115 17.31 6.14 -2.96
CA LYS A 115 18.41 5.38 -3.55
C LYS A 115 18.21 5.17 -5.05
N ALA A 116 16.97 4.89 -5.45
CA ALA A 116 16.65 4.63 -6.85
C ALA A 116 16.84 5.84 -7.74
N VAL A 117 16.59 7.06 -7.23
CA VAL A 117 16.81 8.29 -8.00
C VAL A 117 18.23 8.82 -7.86
N GLY A 118 19.13 8.02 -7.30
CA GLY A 118 20.54 8.41 -7.18
C GLY A 118 20.85 9.32 -6.00
N GLY A 119 19.91 9.46 -5.07
CA GLY A 119 20.14 10.19 -3.84
C GLY A 119 20.94 9.31 -2.86
N HIS A 120 22.05 9.81 -2.41
CA HIS A 120 22.93 9.06 -1.50
C HIS A 120 22.87 9.57 -0.10
#